data_a9921a1d9224cacae01e2dc92c22cde7
#
_entry.id   a9921a1d9224cacae01e2dc92c22cde7
#
_cell.length_a   1.000
_cell.length_b   1.000
_cell.length_c   1.000
_cell.angle_alpha   90.00
_cell.angle_beta   90.00
_cell.angle_gamma   90.00
#
_symmetry.space_group_name_H-M   'P 1'
#
loop_
_entity.id
_entity.type
_entity.pdbx_description
1 polymer ?
#
loop_
_entity_poly.entity_id
_entity_poly.type
_entity_poly.pdbx_seq_one_letter_code
_entity_poly.pdbx_strand_id
1 'polypeptide(L)'
;IMQPSPPHEAWEYTVEHIAINAVMAGARPEYLPVIIAAMECLTEESTFTHMMSSEGSFTLAIMVSGPIARELKMNSGVGLLGHGWRANNTIGRAVRLSLINIGYLWPGEIDMALIGRPSSHTFYTFAENLEQSPWETFNVGLGYKPEDSCVTVDTVMGGIGMRIYGGGVVEPWDVKQVLDSIV
;
A
#
# COMPACT_ATOMS: atom_id res chain seq x y z
N ILE A 1 3.00 16.60 8.40
CA ILE A 1 4.36 16.59 8.96
C ILE A 1 4.51 15.25 9.66
N MET A 2 5.15 14.27 8.99
CA MET A 2 5.59 13.06 9.70
C MET A 2 6.67 13.48 10.69
N GLN A 3 6.46 13.19 11.96
CA GLN A 3 7.53 13.31 12.94
C GLN A 3 8.36 12.03 12.88
N PRO A 4 9.62 12.07 12.47
CA PRO A 4 10.51 10.93 12.62
C PRO A 4 10.70 10.67 14.12
N SER A 5 10.88 9.39 14.47
CA SER A 5 11.29 9.04 15.83
C SER A 5 12.61 9.73 16.17
N PRO A 6 12.82 10.20 17.42
CA PRO A 6 14.10 10.79 17.81
C PRO A 6 15.26 9.86 17.42
N PRO A 7 16.42 10.39 16.96
CA PRO A 7 16.92 11.73 17.21
C PRO A 7 16.76 12.73 16.04
N HIS A 8 15.92 12.45 15.06
CA HIS A 8 15.82 13.25 13.87
C HIS A 8 14.86 14.43 14.09
N GLU A 9 15.27 15.61 13.65
CA GLU A 9 14.42 16.80 13.61
C GLU A 9 13.23 16.54 12.70
N ALA A 10 12.09 17.19 12.98
CA ALA A 10 10.90 17.07 12.14
C ALA A 10 11.23 17.52 10.70
N TRP A 11 11.08 16.59 9.75
CA TRP A 11 11.31 16.87 8.34
C TRP A 11 9.97 17.18 7.68
N GLU A 12 9.96 18.24 6.89
CA GLU A 12 8.79 18.57 6.10
C GLU A 12 8.87 17.88 4.75
N TYR A 13 7.82 17.12 4.41
CA TYR A 13 7.62 16.65 3.05
C TYR A 13 7.18 17.80 2.18
N THR A 14 7.93 18.08 1.13
CA THR A 14 7.52 19.01 0.08
C THR A 14 7.06 18.25 -1.15
N VAL A 15 6.22 18.87 -1.99
CA VAL A 15 5.82 18.30 -3.28
C VAL A 15 7.04 17.96 -4.14
N GLU A 16 8.09 18.77 -4.08
CA GLU A 16 9.35 18.53 -4.79
C GLU A 16 10.04 17.24 -4.32
N HIS A 17 10.14 17.03 -3.01
CA HIS A 17 10.72 15.82 -2.44
C HIS A 17 9.92 14.57 -2.86
N ILE A 18 8.60 14.64 -2.85
CA ILE A 18 7.72 13.54 -3.30
C ILE A 18 7.94 13.31 -4.81
N ALA A 19 7.99 14.37 -5.62
CA ALA A 19 8.18 14.25 -7.06
C ALA A 19 9.54 13.63 -7.42
N ILE A 20 10.61 13.97 -6.71
CA ILE A 20 11.94 13.34 -6.88
C ILE A 20 11.84 11.82 -6.64
N ASN A 21 11.20 11.41 -5.55
CA ASN A 21 11.02 10.00 -5.24
C ASN A 21 10.09 9.29 -6.23
N ALA A 22 9.09 9.99 -6.77
CA ALA A 22 8.22 9.47 -7.83
C ALA A 22 9.02 9.19 -9.13
N VAL A 23 9.90 10.10 -9.52
CA VAL A 23 10.80 9.91 -10.68
C VAL A 23 11.73 8.72 -10.43
N MET A 24 12.34 8.62 -9.26
CA MET A 24 13.20 7.49 -8.88
C MET A 24 12.44 6.15 -8.90
N ALA A 25 11.16 6.16 -8.57
CA ALA A 25 10.28 4.99 -8.64
C ALA A 25 9.89 4.60 -10.08
N GLY A 26 10.13 5.46 -11.08
CA GLY A 26 9.69 5.28 -12.45
C GLY A 26 8.20 5.63 -12.66
N ALA A 27 7.62 6.42 -11.77
CA ALA A 27 6.26 6.93 -11.90
C ALA A 27 6.14 7.91 -13.08
N ARG A 28 4.94 7.98 -13.67
CA ARG A 28 4.63 9.01 -14.64
C ARG A 28 4.15 10.28 -13.92
N PRO A 29 4.28 11.47 -14.53
CA PRO A 29 3.80 12.71 -13.93
C PRO A 29 2.33 12.67 -13.52
N GLU A 30 1.49 11.96 -14.29
CA GLU A 30 0.06 11.84 -14.04
C GLU A 30 -0.27 11.10 -12.75
N TYR A 31 0.67 10.33 -12.18
CA TYR A 31 0.49 9.60 -10.93
C TYR A 31 0.76 10.46 -9.69
N LEU A 32 1.41 11.63 -9.87
CA LEU A 32 1.84 12.47 -8.76
C LEU A 32 0.71 12.89 -7.82
N PRO A 33 -0.50 13.26 -8.29
CA PRO A 33 -1.60 13.61 -7.38
C PRO A 33 -1.97 12.47 -6.43
N VAL A 34 -1.99 11.23 -6.92
CA VAL A 34 -2.29 10.05 -6.10
C VAL A 34 -1.18 9.79 -5.08
N ILE A 35 0.08 9.98 -5.48
CA ILE A 35 1.23 9.81 -4.57
C ILE A 35 1.19 10.87 -3.47
N ILE A 36 0.88 12.12 -3.80
CA ILE A 36 0.74 13.22 -2.82
C ILE A 36 -0.39 12.89 -1.84
N ALA A 37 -1.58 12.53 -2.32
CA ALA A 37 -2.71 12.17 -1.47
C ALA A 37 -2.38 11.01 -0.53
N ALA A 38 -1.68 9.98 -1.02
CA ALA A 38 -1.23 8.88 -0.17
C ALA A 38 -0.24 9.34 0.92
N MET A 39 0.66 10.26 0.60
CA MET A 39 1.60 10.83 1.58
C MET A 39 0.88 11.72 2.61
N GLU A 40 -0.15 12.47 2.20
CA GLU A 40 -1.00 13.27 3.10
C GLU A 40 -1.72 12.37 4.12
N CYS A 41 -2.35 11.29 3.66
CA CYS A 41 -2.97 10.30 4.57
C CYS A 41 -1.98 9.78 5.63
N LEU A 42 -0.73 9.53 5.25
CA LEU A 42 0.30 9.02 6.15
C LEU A 42 0.81 10.05 7.16
N THR A 43 0.67 11.33 6.86
CA THR A 43 1.08 12.41 7.78
C THR A 43 0.03 12.74 8.83
N GLU A 44 -1.23 12.40 8.57
CA GLU A 44 -2.34 12.61 9.52
C GLU A 44 -2.43 11.53 10.60
N GLU A 45 -1.95 10.32 10.30
CA GLU A 45 -2.04 9.15 11.17
C GLU A 45 -0.71 8.81 11.86
N SER A 46 -0.57 9.16 13.13
CA SER A 46 0.63 8.82 13.93
C SER A 46 0.83 7.31 14.12
N THR A 47 -0.24 6.52 14.05
CA THR A 47 -0.24 5.07 14.25
C THR A 47 0.62 4.35 13.22
N PHE A 48 0.71 4.88 12.00
CA PHE A 48 1.49 4.30 10.92
C PHE A 48 2.98 4.14 11.27
N THR A 49 3.59 5.17 11.82
CA THR A 49 5.02 5.16 12.17
C THR A 49 5.33 4.08 13.22
N HIS A 50 4.44 3.91 14.20
CA HIS A 50 4.58 2.86 15.22
C HIS A 50 4.47 1.45 14.62
N MET A 51 3.57 1.24 13.68
CA MET A 51 3.41 -0.07 13.03
C MET A 51 4.63 -0.43 12.16
N MET A 52 5.20 0.54 11.45
CA MET A 52 6.41 0.32 10.65
C MET A 52 7.66 0.08 11.51
N SER A 53 7.71 0.59 12.73
CA SER A 53 8.81 0.35 13.67
C SER A 53 8.68 -0.96 14.47
N SER A 54 7.62 -1.74 14.24
CA SER A 54 7.42 -3.02 14.92
C SER A 54 8.11 -4.18 14.21
N GLU A 55 8.36 -5.28 14.95
CA GLU A 55 8.85 -6.54 14.38
C GLU A 55 7.79 -7.25 13.51
N GLY A 56 6.54 -6.83 13.59
CA GLY A 56 5.44 -7.38 12.80
C GLY A 56 5.58 -7.07 11.31
N SER A 57 4.98 -7.91 10.48
CA SER A 57 5.00 -7.76 9.01
C SER A 57 3.92 -6.82 8.51
N PHE A 58 3.77 -5.66 9.14
CA PHE A 58 2.83 -4.64 8.68
C PHE A 58 3.29 -4.01 7.36
N THR A 59 2.34 -3.70 6.52
CA THR A 59 2.54 -3.02 5.24
C THR A 59 1.39 -2.06 4.98
N LEU A 60 1.48 -1.27 3.92
CA LEU A 60 0.38 -0.40 3.51
C LEU A 60 -0.50 -1.07 2.47
N ALA A 61 -1.80 -0.87 2.60
CA ALA A 61 -2.76 -0.97 1.51
C ALA A 61 -3.08 0.45 1.03
N ILE A 62 -2.82 0.72 -0.25
CA ILE A 62 -3.10 1.99 -0.91
C ILE A 62 -4.15 1.71 -1.98
N MET A 63 -5.39 2.02 -1.68
CA MET A 63 -6.52 1.82 -2.57
C MET A 63 -6.91 3.14 -3.22
N VAL A 64 -7.09 3.13 -4.54
CA VAL A 64 -7.53 4.28 -5.32
C VAL A 64 -8.92 4.02 -5.85
N SER A 65 -9.87 4.87 -5.47
CA SER A 65 -11.27 4.81 -5.88
C SER A 65 -11.64 5.99 -6.78
N GLY A 66 -12.67 5.82 -7.59
CA GLY A 66 -13.19 6.87 -8.44
C GLY A 66 -12.53 6.98 -9.81
N PRO A 67 -12.85 8.04 -10.59
CA PRO A 67 -12.47 8.18 -12.00
C PRO A 67 -10.97 8.13 -12.26
N ILE A 68 -10.16 8.69 -11.37
CA ILE A 68 -8.69 8.75 -11.51
C ILE A 68 -8.06 7.37 -11.67
N ALA A 69 -8.61 6.34 -11.02
CA ALA A 69 -8.08 4.99 -11.12
C ALA A 69 -8.12 4.47 -12.58
N ARG A 70 -9.19 4.79 -13.32
CA ARG A 70 -9.35 4.44 -14.74
C ARG A 70 -8.45 5.28 -15.63
N GLU A 71 -8.37 6.59 -15.38
CA GLU A 71 -7.54 7.53 -16.14
C GLU A 71 -6.07 7.11 -16.08
N LEU A 72 -5.62 6.69 -14.92
CA LEU A 72 -4.25 6.21 -14.69
C LEU A 72 -4.03 4.76 -15.13
N LYS A 73 -5.08 4.06 -15.58
CA LYS A 73 -5.05 2.64 -15.99
C LYS A 73 -4.51 1.74 -14.87
N MET A 74 -4.95 2.00 -13.65
CA MET A 74 -4.63 1.14 -12.52
C MET A 74 -5.39 -0.19 -12.64
N ASN A 75 -4.73 -1.28 -12.28
CA ASN A 75 -5.38 -2.59 -12.25
C ASN A 75 -6.18 -2.78 -10.95
N SER A 76 -7.43 -3.21 -11.10
CA SER A 76 -8.36 -3.57 -10.03
C SER A 76 -8.80 -5.04 -10.07
N GLY A 77 -8.29 -5.80 -11.04
CA GLY A 77 -8.71 -7.17 -11.30
C GLY A 77 -7.62 -8.21 -11.03
N VAL A 78 -7.62 -9.26 -11.83
CA VAL A 78 -6.66 -10.36 -11.70
C VAL A 78 -5.22 -9.84 -11.74
N GLY A 79 -4.42 -10.26 -10.77
CA GLY A 79 -3.02 -9.90 -10.67
C GLY A 79 -2.75 -8.45 -10.24
N LEU A 80 -3.72 -7.78 -9.61
CA LEU A 80 -3.63 -6.36 -9.22
C LEU A 80 -2.41 -6.02 -8.34
N LEU A 81 -1.95 -6.95 -7.50
CA LEU A 81 -0.72 -6.81 -6.70
C LEU A 81 0.53 -7.40 -7.38
N GLY A 82 0.37 -7.90 -8.60
CA GLY A 82 1.46 -8.49 -9.36
C GLY A 82 2.36 -7.47 -10.05
N HIS A 83 3.46 -7.98 -10.60
CA HIS A 83 4.35 -7.19 -11.43
C HIS A 83 3.71 -6.86 -12.79
N GLY A 84 4.20 -5.81 -13.44
CA GLY A 84 3.77 -5.44 -14.79
C GLY A 84 2.73 -4.31 -14.85
N TRP A 85 2.08 -3.98 -13.75
CA TRP A 85 1.13 -2.87 -13.67
C TRP A 85 1.85 -1.60 -13.21
N ARG A 86 2.24 -0.77 -14.20
CA ARG A 86 3.11 0.38 -13.93
C ARG A 86 2.53 1.32 -12.89
N ALA A 87 1.26 1.73 -13.01
CA ALA A 87 0.66 2.66 -12.07
C ALA A 87 0.65 2.08 -10.65
N ASN A 88 0.10 0.88 -10.45
CA ASN A 88 0.06 0.21 -9.16
C ASN A 88 1.46 0.14 -8.52
N ASN A 89 2.42 -0.41 -9.25
CA ASN A 89 3.77 -0.64 -8.72
C ASN A 89 4.56 0.65 -8.46
N THR A 90 4.50 1.63 -9.37
CA THR A 90 5.33 2.83 -9.21
C THR A 90 4.75 3.83 -8.23
N ILE A 91 3.43 3.90 -8.06
CA ILE A 91 2.79 4.71 -7.01
C ILE A 91 3.24 4.20 -5.64
N GLY A 92 3.04 2.92 -5.35
CA GLY A 92 3.46 2.35 -4.06
C GLY A 92 4.96 2.41 -3.85
N ARG A 93 5.76 2.21 -4.92
CA ARG A 93 7.23 2.36 -4.84
C ARG A 93 7.65 3.80 -4.53
N ALA A 94 6.97 4.80 -5.07
CA ALA A 94 7.23 6.21 -4.78
C ALA A 94 6.96 6.54 -3.31
N VAL A 95 5.84 6.06 -2.77
CA VAL A 95 5.52 6.20 -1.35
C VAL A 95 6.60 5.53 -0.50
N ARG A 96 7.02 4.30 -0.83
CA ARG A 96 8.10 3.63 -0.08
C ARG A 96 9.42 4.38 -0.14
N LEU A 97 9.82 4.88 -1.30
CA LEU A 97 11.05 5.67 -1.42
C LEU A 97 10.97 6.98 -0.63
N SER A 98 9.83 7.65 -0.62
CA SER A 98 9.60 8.84 0.22
C SER A 98 9.75 8.52 1.71
N LEU A 99 9.19 7.42 2.17
CA LEU A 99 9.33 6.98 3.56
C LEU A 99 10.78 6.66 3.94
N ILE A 100 11.57 6.08 3.03
CA ILE A 100 12.99 5.81 3.27
C ILE A 100 13.81 7.11 3.23
N ASN A 101 13.69 7.86 2.14
CA ASN A 101 14.62 8.96 1.82
C ASN A 101 14.31 10.24 2.61
N ILE A 102 13.05 10.43 3.00
CA ILE A 102 12.60 11.60 3.73
C ILE A 102 12.22 11.23 5.17
N GLY A 103 11.49 10.12 5.34
CA GLY A 103 11.02 9.63 6.64
C GLY A 103 12.05 8.80 7.42
N TYR A 104 13.20 8.49 6.84
CA TYR A 104 14.27 7.69 7.47
C TYR A 104 13.84 6.30 7.94
N LEU A 105 12.80 5.72 7.35
CA LEU A 105 12.34 4.36 7.66
C LEU A 105 13.25 3.30 7.03
N TRP A 106 14.52 3.30 7.45
CA TRP A 106 15.52 2.35 6.97
C TRP A 106 15.34 0.98 7.61
N PRO A 107 15.43 -0.09 6.82
CA PRO A 107 15.42 -1.45 7.34
C PRO A 107 16.56 -1.69 8.32
N GLY A 108 16.23 -2.28 9.48
CA GLY A 108 17.21 -2.57 10.55
C GLY A 108 17.53 -1.40 11.47
N GLU A 109 17.07 -0.20 11.18
CA GLU A 109 17.21 0.97 12.05
C GLU A 109 15.88 1.37 12.68
N ILE A 110 14.89 1.71 11.85
CA ILE A 110 13.53 2.08 12.27
C ILE A 110 12.52 1.03 11.79
N ASP A 111 12.65 0.54 10.57
CA ASP A 111 11.86 -0.59 10.06
C ASP A 111 12.43 -1.90 10.59
N MET A 112 11.84 -2.41 11.67
CA MET A 112 12.38 -3.52 12.49
C MET A 112 11.88 -4.89 12.08
N ALA A 113 11.22 -5.05 10.93
CA ALA A 113 10.77 -6.37 10.47
C ALA A 113 11.93 -7.37 10.35
N LEU A 114 11.87 -8.47 11.08
CA LEU A 114 12.97 -9.42 11.28
C LEU A 114 13.61 -9.94 9.98
N ILE A 115 12.80 -10.38 9.04
CA ILE A 115 13.25 -10.87 7.73
C ILE A 115 12.96 -9.89 6.59
N GLY A 116 12.53 -8.68 6.94
CA GLY A 116 12.05 -7.68 6.00
C GLY A 116 10.56 -7.82 5.66
N ARG A 117 10.08 -6.90 4.86
CA ARG A 117 8.69 -6.80 4.40
C ARG A 117 8.64 -6.82 2.88
N PRO A 118 8.58 -7.99 2.23
CA PRO A 118 8.54 -8.06 0.75
C PRO A 118 7.41 -7.22 0.14
N SER A 119 6.24 -7.16 0.81
CA SER A 119 5.12 -6.32 0.42
C SER A 119 5.42 -4.81 0.47
N SER A 120 6.41 -4.39 1.24
CA SER A 120 6.78 -2.97 1.36
C SER A 120 7.64 -2.44 0.20
N HIS A 121 8.02 -3.27 -0.77
CA HIS A 121 8.71 -2.79 -1.97
C HIS A 121 7.83 -1.85 -2.80
N THR A 122 6.56 -2.19 -2.95
CA THR A 122 5.56 -1.44 -3.73
C THR A 122 4.27 -1.24 -2.95
N PHE A 123 4.23 -1.67 -1.70
CA PHE A 123 3.01 -1.79 -0.90
C PHE A 123 1.91 -2.56 -1.63
N TYR A 124 0.75 -2.70 -1.03
CA TYR A 124 -0.44 -3.23 -1.70
C TYR A 124 -1.18 -2.06 -2.34
N THR A 125 -0.74 -1.66 -3.53
CA THR A 125 -1.28 -0.51 -4.26
C THR A 125 -2.15 -0.99 -5.41
N PHE A 126 -3.44 -0.63 -5.38
CA PHE A 126 -4.43 -1.13 -6.34
C PHE A 126 -5.59 -0.15 -6.51
N ALA A 127 -6.36 -0.34 -7.57
CA ALA A 127 -7.62 0.35 -7.75
C ALA A 127 -8.77 -0.49 -7.19
N GLU A 128 -9.81 0.18 -6.70
CA GLU A 128 -11.07 -0.46 -6.35
C GLU A 128 -11.74 -1.06 -7.59
N ASN A 129 -12.26 -2.28 -7.47
CA ASN A 129 -12.97 -2.95 -8.58
C ASN A 129 -14.43 -2.48 -8.66
N LEU A 130 -14.64 -1.35 -9.29
CA LEU A 130 -15.96 -0.72 -9.43
C LEU A 130 -16.91 -1.47 -10.37
N GLU A 131 -16.38 -2.31 -11.27
CA GLU A 131 -17.17 -2.99 -12.30
C GLU A 131 -17.81 -4.27 -11.79
N GLN A 132 -17.18 -4.94 -10.86
CA GLN A 132 -17.61 -6.25 -10.37
C GLN A 132 -18.06 -6.22 -8.90
N SER A 133 -17.89 -5.09 -8.20
CA SER A 133 -18.35 -4.94 -6.83
C SER A 133 -19.88 -4.92 -6.77
N PRO A 134 -20.51 -5.75 -5.95
CA PRO A 134 -21.95 -5.68 -5.72
C PRO A 134 -22.33 -4.58 -4.71
N TRP A 135 -21.35 -3.94 -4.08
CA TRP A 135 -21.54 -2.87 -3.13
C TRP A 135 -21.32 -1.51 -3.78
N GLU A 136 -21.83 -0.47 -3.13
CA GLU A 136 -21.44 0.90 -3.49
C GLU A 136 -19.93 1.09 -3.33
N THR A 137 -19.39 2.09 -4.03
CA THR A 137 -17.96 2.37 -4.00
C THR A 137 -17.53 2.81 -2.61
N PHE A 138 -16.31 2.48 -2.23
CA PHE A 138 -15.80 2.74 -0.88
C PHE A 138 -15.84 4.23 -0.51
N ASN A 139 -15.50 5.11 -1.47
CA ASN A 139 -15.60 6.55 -1.28
C ASN A 139 -17.04 7.01 -0.98
N VAL A 140 -18.04 6.42 -1.64
CA VAL A 140 -19.47 6.74 -1.41
C VAL A 140 -19.88 6.28 -0.02
N GLY A 141 -19.49 5.08 0.40
CA GLY A 141 -19.71 4.58 1.76
C GLY A 141 -19.11 5.47 2.86
N LEU A 142 -18.06 6.24 2.52
CA LEU A 142 -17.46 7.26 3.40
C LEU A 142 -18.11 8.65 3.29
N GLY A 143 -19.14 8.81 2.45
CA GLY A 143 -19.90 10.07 2.28
C GLY A 143 -19.38 10.99 1.18
N TYR A 144 -18.42 10.55 0.36
CA TYR A 144 -18.00 11.27 -0.85
C TYR A 144 -18.97 10.99 -2.00
N LYS A 145 -18.85 11.76 -3.08
CA LYS A 145 -19.66 11.57 -4.27
C LYS A 145 -19.05 10.50 -5.18
N PRO A 146 -19.86 9.83 -6.03
CA PRO A 146 -19.35 8.83 -6.99
C PRO A 146 -18.31 9.38 -7.98
N GLU A 147 -18.39 10.67 -8.30
CA GLU A 147 -17.45 11.37 -9.19
C GLU A 147 -16.15 11.80 -8.50
N ASP A 148 -16.08 11.72 -7.18
CA ASP A 148 -14.87 12.07 -6.43
C ASP A 148 -13.83 10.95 -6.56
N SER A 149 -12.58 11.35 -6.75
CA SER A 149 -11.45 10.43 -6.74
C SER A 149 -10.79 10.45 -5.37
N CYS A 150 -10.68 9.30 -4.75
CA CYS A 150 -10.18 9.15 -3.38
C CYS A 150 -8.98 8.19 -3.31
N VAL A 151 -8.09 8.48 -2.39
CA VAL A 151 -7.01 7.58 -1.99
C VAL A 151 -7.25 7.18 -0.54
N THR A 152 -7.32 5.88 -0.30
CA THR A 152 -7.42 5.32 1.05
C THR A 152 -6.11 4.61 1.37
N VAL A 153 -5.54 4.93 2.52
CA VAL A 153 -4.33 4.26 3.01
C VAL A 153 -4.64 3.63 4.35
N ASP A 154 -4.33 2.35 4.48
CA ASP A 154 -4.50 1.61 5.72
C ASP A 154 -3.28 0.72 5.98
N THR A 155 -3.06 0.39 7.24
CA THR A 155 -2.03 -0.56 7.65
C THR A 155 -2.62 -1.96 7.73
N VAL A 156 -2.03 -2.87 6.98
CA VAL A 156 -2.46 -4.27 6.94
C VAL A 156 -1.31 -5.20 7.33
N MET A 157 -1.64 -6.36 7.85
CA MET A 157 -0.64 -7.40 8.02
C MET A 157 -0.17 -7.85 6.64
N GLY A 158 1.14 -7.78 6.41
CA GLY A 158 1.74 -8.27 5.17
C GLY A 158 1.41 -9.74 4.99
N GLY A 159 0.48 -10.03 4.08
CA GLY A 159 0.04 -11.40 3.84
C GLY A 159 1.20 -12.25 3.31
N ILE A 160 1.74 -13.13 4.14
CA ILE A 160 2.31 -14.35 3.63
C ILE A 160 1.08 -15.15 3.20
N GLY A 161 0.88 -15.27 1.90
CA GLY A 161 -0.12 -16.20 1.40
C GLY A 161 0.25 -17.58 1.94
N MET A 162 -0.38 -18.01 3.02
CA MET A 162 -0.31 -19.39 3.43
C MET A 162 -1.02 -20.21 2.35
N ARG A 163 -0.25 -20.63 1.35
CA ARG A 163 -0.65 -21.79 0.57
C ARG A 163 -0.29 -23.00 1.42
N ILE A 164 -1.29 -23.63 1.98
CA ILE A 164 -1.14 -24.95 2.53
C ILE A 164 -1.00 -25.86 1.30
N TYR A 165 0.23 -26.19 0.91
CA TYR A 165 0.47 -27.22 -0.07
C TYR A 165 0.34 -28.57 0.64
N GLY A 166 -0.78 -29.26 0.44
CA GLY A 166 -0.82 -30.69 0.60
C GLY A 166 0.11 -31.31 -0.45
N GLY A 167 1.13 -32.03 -0.02
CA GLY A 167 2.08 -32.65 -0.92
C GLY A 167 1.40 -33.63 -1.88
N GLY A 168 1.54 -33.40 -3.17
CA GLY A 168 1.60 -34.47 -4.15
C GLY A 168 0.31 -35.02 -4.75
N VAL A 169 -0.87 -34.77 -4.26
CA VAL A 169 -2.15 -35.04 -4.96
C VAL A 169 -3.15 -33.99 -4.48
N VAL A 170 -3.75 -33.28 -5.40
CA VAL A 170 -4.78 -32.29 -5.06
C VAL A 170 -6.06 -33.06 -4.73
N GLU A 171 -6.14 -33.56 -3.51
CA GLU A 171 -7.41 -33.92 -2.92
C GLU A 171 -8.20 -32.63 -2.69
N PRO A 172 -9.52 -32.62 -2.93
CA PRO A 172 -10.34 -31.44 -2.62
C PRO A 172 -10.19 -31.11 -1.13
N TRP A 173 -9.80 -29.89 -0.83
CA TRP A 173 -9.62 -29.42 0.54
C TRP A 173 -10.93 -29.50 1.28
N ASP A 174 -10.95 -30.25 2.37
CA ASP A 174 -12.03 -30.17 3.36
C ASP A 174 -11.90 -28.82 4.10
N VAL A 175 -12.97 -28.02 4.06
CA VAL A 175 -13.06 -26.74 4.77
C VAL A 175 -12.65 -26.87 6.24
N LYS A 176 -12.93 -28.02 6.87
CA LYS A 176 -12.53 -28.31 8.23
C LYS A 176 -11.00 -28.37 8.39
N GLN A 177 -10.28 -29.00 7.46
CA GLN A 177 -8.81 -29.06 7.50
C GLN A 177 -8.18 -27.67 7.36
N VAL A 178 -8.79 -26.79 6.55
CA VAL A 178 -8.35 -25.40 6.43
C VAL A 178 -8.58 -24.63 7.73
N LEU A 179 -9.74 -24.78 8.34
CA LEU A 179 -10.06 -24.11 9.61
C LEU A 179 -9.20 -24.64 10.77
N ASP A 180 -8.95 -25.94 10.86
CA ASP A 180 -8.09 -26.55 11.89
C ASP A 180 -6.61 -26.12 11.75
N SER A 181 -6.19 -25.61 10.59
CA SER A 181 -4.83 -25.11 10.37
C SER A 181 -4.63 -23.62 10.71
N ILE A 182 -5.72 -22.91 11.01
CA ILE A 182 -5.71 -21.48 11.36
C ILE A 182 -5.71 -21.26 12.88
N VAL A 183 -5.95 -22.30 13.67
CA VAL A 183 -5.88 -22.30 15.14
C VAL A 183 -4.48 -22.75 15.63
#